data_e704e5c478b85301d1c57512bdd92a53
#
_entry.id   e704e5c478b85301d1c57512bdd92a53
#
_cell.length_a   1.000
_cell.length_b   1.000
_cell.length_c   1.000
_cell.angle_alpha   90.00
_cell.angle_beta   90.00
_cell.angle_gamma   90.00
#
_symmetry.space_group_name_H-M   'P 1'
#
loop_
_entity.id
_entity.type
_entity.pdbx_description
1 polymer ?
#
loop_
_entity_poly.entity_id
_entity_poly.type
_entity_poly.pdbx_seq_one_letter_code
_entity_poly.pdbx_strand_id
1 'polypeptide(L)'
;QDPTGHGTQARGKQTLKPGGMFYPAQSGIWQTVWLERVPDNYIQTLTVTPDYDARTVTVRVHTAKPGGAVNLWAMVRAGGVTIAEDWGSDEADQDGEVTLNIPEEHFFPWSPDTPFLYDLTVGTNQGEEAEFDTVHSYFALRKWSCAPDAHGVLRFCLNDKPILLNGLLDQGYWPEGLYTPPSDAAVERELSEVKALGFNLLRKHAKIEPQRWYYHCDRLGLIVWQDMVNGGSAYNLWFVTYL
;
A
#
# COMPACT_ATOMS: atom_id res chain seq x y z
N GLN A 1 -14.12 18.81 -15.08
CA GLN A 1 -13.16 19.73 -15.73
C GLN A 1 -11.75 19.36 -15.31
N ASP A 2 -10.84 19.35 -16.27
CA ASP A 2 -9.42 19.10 -16.06
C ASP A 2 -8.62 20.33 -16.52
N PRO A 3 -8.50 21.36 -15.67
CA PRO A 3 -7.81 22.59 -16.02
C PRO A 3 -6.29 22.41 -15.97
N THR A 4 -5.68 22.00 -17.08
CA THR A 4 -4.26 21.64 -17.19
C THR A 4 -3.29 22.78 -16.84
N GLY A 5 -3.69 24.04 -16.98
CA GLY A 5 -2.82 25.21 -16.83
C GLY A 5 -3.06 26.08 -15.59
N HIS A 6 -4.15 25.88 -14.87
CA HIS A 6 -4.56 26.74 -13.75
C HIS A 6 -5.17 25.94 -12.61
N GLY A 7 -5.31 26.59 -11.45
CA GLY A 7 -5.91 26.01 -10.27
C GLY A 7 -4.90 25.43 -9.28
N THR A 8 -5.43 24.84 -8.23
CA THR A 8 -4.65 24.31 -7.08
C THR A 8 -4.65 22.79 -7.01
N GLN A 9 -5.27 22.10 -8.00
CA GLN A 9 -5.27 20.64 -8.03
C GLN A 9 -3.86 20.06 -8.19
N ALA A 10 -3.67 18.92 -7.63
CA ALA A 10 -2.42 18.16 -7.72
C ALA A 10 -2.19 17.70 -9.17
N ARG A 11 -1.04 18.02 -9.75
CA ARG A 11 -0.64 17.64 -11.12
C ARG A 11 0.80 17.13 -11.25
N GLY A 12 1.57 17.22 -10.18
CA GLY A 12 2.95 16.74 -10.18
C GLY A 12 3.83 17.41 -11.23
N LYS A 13 4.56 16.60 -11.98
CA LYS A 13 5.52 17.05 -13.01
C LYS A 13 4.89 17.33 -14.38
N GLN A 14 3.57 17.43 -14.46
CA GLN A 14 2.87 17.67 -15.73
C GLN A 14 2.81 19.15 -16.08
N THR A 15 3.01 19.47 -17.37
CA THR A 15 2.94 20.84 -17.91
C THR A 15 2.49 20.85 -19.36
N LEU A 16 1.86 21.97 -19.79
CA LEU A 16 1.50 22.19 -21.20
C LEU A 16 2.71 22.47 -22.10
N LYS A 17 3.83 22.88 -21.52
CA LYS A 17 5.08 23.14 -22.26
C LYS A 17 6.18 22.26 -21.65
N PRO A 18 6.26 20.97 -22.05
CA PRO A 18 7.25 20.04 -21.51
C PRO A 18 8.66 20.49 -21.84
N GLY A 19 9.60 20.20 -20.92
CA GLY A 19 11.02 20.50 -21.07
C GLY A 19 11.72 20.47 -19.72
N GLY A 20 13.03 20.25 -19.74
CA GLY A 20 13.82 20.06 -18.52
C GLY A 20 13.31 18.88 -17.72
N MET A 21 12.83 19.11 -16.49
CA MET A 21 12.34 18.08 -15.59
C MET A 21 10.82 17.83 -15.68
N PHE A 22 10.12 18.43 -16.63
CA PHE A 22 8.66 18.34 -16.75
C PHE A 22 8.23 17.51 -17.95
N TYR A 23 7.13 16.79 -17.78
CA TYR A 23 6.51 15.89 -18.75
C TYR A 23 5.26 16.51 -19.38
N PRO A 24 4.84 16.03 -20.57
CA PRO A 24 3.58 16.42 -21.17
C PRO A 24 2.41 16.17 -20.22
N ALA A 25 1.45 17.07 -20.23
CA ALA A 25 0.22 16.91 -19.48
C ALA A 25 -0.64 15.81 -20.11
N GLN A 26 -1.26 15.01 -19.27
CA GLN A 26 -2.24 13.97 -19.63
C GLN A 26 -3.54 14.25 -18.90
N SER A 27 -4.65 14.20 -19.64
CA SER A 27 -6.00 14.39 -19.13
C SER A 27 -6.82 13.12 -19.24
N GLY A 28 -7.79 12.96 -18.35
CA GLY A 28 -8.72 11.85 -18.35
C GLY A 28 -8.47 10.85 -17.20
N ILE A 29 -9.13 9.71 -17.29
CA ILE A 29 -9.01 8.62 -16.32
C ILE A 29 -7.78 7.81 -16.70
N TRP A 30 -6.75 7.86 -15.86
CA TRP A 30 -5.46 7.23 -16.13
C TRP A 30 -5.23 5.91 -15.36
N GLN A 31 -6.13 5.57 -14.43
CA GLN A 31 -6.12 4.31 -13.71
C GLN A 31 -7.25 3.39 -14.21
N THR A 32 -7.17 2.11 -13.86
CA THR A 32 -8.17 1.11 -14.22
C THR A 32 -9.55 1.47 -13.69
N VAL A 33 -10.57 1.25 -14.53
CA VAL A 33 -11.99 1.30 -14.15
C VAL A 33 -12.55 -0.10 -14.26
N TRP A 34 -13.27 -0.54 -13.22
CA TRP A 34 -13.89 -1.87 -13.17
C TRP A 34 -15.27 -1.82 -12.56
N LEU A 35 -16.01 -2.90 -12.69
CA LEU A 35 -17.31 -3.12 -12.08
C LEU A 35 -17.21 -4.31 -11.13
N GLU A 36 -17.80 -4.17 -9.96
CA GLU A 36 -17.92 -5.23 -8.96
C GLU A 36 -19.39 -5.50 -8.65
N ARG A 37 -19.73 -6.77 -8.48
CA ARG A 37 -21.01 -7.15 -7.89
C ARG A 37 -20.79 -7.30 -6.40
N VAL A 38 -21.55 -6.55 -5.62
CA VAL A 38 -21.46 -6.53 -4.15
C VAL A 38 -22.84 -6.71 -3.53
N PRO A 39 -22.95 -7.22 -2.31
CA PRO A 39 -24.21 -7.24 -1.57
C PRO A 39 -24.66 -5.81 -1.21
N ASP A 40 -25.85 -5.68 -0.67
CA ASP A 40 -26.44 -4.38 -0.28
C ASP A 40 -25.61 -3.60 0.73
N ASN A 41 -24.94 -4.30 1.63
CA ASN A 41 -23.91 -3.72 2.49
C ASN A 41 -22.61 -4.50 2.29
N TYR A 42 -21.60 -3.83 1.79
CA TYR A 42 -20.33 -4.40 1.38
C TYR A 42 -19.16 -3.72 2.11
N ILE A 43 -18.02 -4.37 2.06
CA ILE A 43 -16.75 -3.81 2.57
C ILE A 43 -16.31 -2.67 1.63
N GLN A 44 -16.42 -1.45 2.11
CA GLN A 44 -16.01 -0.27 1.35
C GLN A 44 -14.49 -0.06 1.41
N THR A 45 -13.91 -0.22 2.59
CA THR A 45 -12.46 -0.12 2.81
C THR A 45 -12.02 -1.02 3.96
N LEU A 46 -10.74 -1.39 3.92
CA LEU A 46 -10.04 -2.08 5.01
C LEU A 46 -8.94 -1.18 5.56
N THR A 47 -8.81 -1.15 6.89
CA THR A 47 -7.60 -0.67 7.57
C THR A 47 -6.89 -1.89 8.16
N VAL A 48 -5.70 -2.18 7.66
CA VAL A 48 -4.87 -3.31 8.11
C VAL A 48 -3.67 -2.77 8.84
N THR A 49 -3.56 -3.09 10.13
CA THR A 49 -2.49 -2.57 11.01
C THR A 49 -1.68 -3.74 11.57
N PRO A 50 -0.56 -4.10 10.91
CA PRO A 50 0.36 -5.09 11.44
C PRO A 50 1.17 -4.53 12.62
N ASP A 51 1.39 -5.34 13.65
CA ASP A 51 2.32 -5.06 14.75
C ASP A 51 3.42 -6.12 14.79
N TYR A 52 4.64 -5.68 14.48
CA TYR A 52 5.82 -6.54 14.44
C TYR A 52 6.20 -7.06 15.82
N ASP A 53 6.18 -6.19 16.84
CA ASP A 53 6.61 -6.53 18.20
C ASP A 53 5.59 -7.43 18.89
N ALA A 54 4.31 -7.14 18.72
CA ALA A 54 3.23 -7.98 19.24
C ALA A 54 2.99 -9.24 18.41
N ARG A 55 3.48 -9.30 17.18
CA ARG A 55 3.19 -10.37 16.21
C ARG A 55 1.70 -10.51 15.95
N THR A 56 1.04 -9.38 15.72
CA THR A 56 -0.39 -9.35 15.43
C THR A 56 -0.69 -8.59 14.16
N VAL A 57 -1.88 -8.78 13.65
CA VAL A 57 -2.48 -7.89 12.66
C VAL A 57 -3.89 -7.53 13.11
N THR A 58 -4.16 -6.24 13.21
CA THR A 58 -5.51 -5.72 13.48
C THR A 58 -6.14 -5.31 12.16
N VAL A 59 -7.34 -5.83 11.89
CA VAL A 59 -8.13 -5.54 10.69
C VAL A 59 -9.39 -4.82 11.11
N ARG A 60 -9.57 -3.61 10.57
CA ARG A 60 -10.82 -2.84 10.72
C ARG A 60 -11.53 -2.75 9.39
N VAL A 61 -12.82 -3.03 9.40
CA VAL A 61 -13.69 -3.04 8.22
C VAL A 61 -14.63 -1.84 8.26
N HIS A 62 -14.62 -1.06 7.19
CA HIS A 62 -15.58 0.01 6.98
C HIS A 62 -16.57 -0.44 5.93
N THR A 63 -17.85 -0.51 6.30
CA THR A 63 -18.92 -0.94 5.39
C THR A 63 -19.65 0.24 4.74
N ALA A 64 -20.29 0.00 3.60
CA ALA A 64 -20.98 1.05 2.84
C ALA A 64 -22.23 1.60 3.55
N LYS A 65 -22.87 0.79 4.41
CA LYS A 65 -24.04 1.18 5.18
C LYS A 65 -23.74 1.04 6.68
N PRO A 66 -23.33 2.13 7.31
CA PRO A 66 -23.06 2.13 8.74
C PRO A 66 -24.33 1.92 9.58
N GLY A 67 -24.23 1.25 10.73
CA GLY A 67 -25.27 1.19 11.75
C GLY A 67 -26.04 -0.14 11.89
N GLY A 68 -25.47 -1.25 11.48
CA GLY A 68 -25.97 -2.59 11.80
C GLY A 68 -24.90 -3.45 12.47
N ALA A 69 -25.30 -4.47 13.22
CA ALA A 69 -24.35 -5.46 13.72
C ALA A 69 -23.62 -6.12 12.54
N VAL A 70 -22.31 -6.05 12.56
CA VAL A 70 -21.44 -6.61 11.52
C VAL A 70 -20.74 -7.83 12.11
N ASN A 71 -21.02 -9.01 11.58
CA ASN A 71 -20.19 -10.17 11.85
C ASN A 71 -18.96 -10.09 10.96
N LEU A 72 -17.82 -9.86 11.58
CA LEU A 72 -16.55 -9.79 10.89
C LEU A 72 -15.79 -11.10 11.09
N TRP A 73 -15.31 -11.64 9.99
CA TRP A 73 -14.40 -12.79 9.96
C TRP A 73 -13.12 -12.42 9.23
N ALA A 74 -11.98 -12.84 9.78
CA ALA A 74 -10.71 -12.65 9.11
C ALA A 74 -9.84 -13.91 9.23
N MET A 75 -9.10 -14.20 8.15
CA MET A 75 -8.20 -15.34 8.04
C MET A 75 -6.87 -14.92 7.45
N VAL A 76 -5.78 -15.35 8.08
CA VAL A 76 -4.41 -15.14 7.61
C VAL A 76 -3.82 -16.47 7.12
N ARG A 77 -3.17 -16.41 5.96
CA ARG A 77 -2.43 -17.55 5.40
C ARG A 77 -0.97 -17.19 5.17
N ALA A 78 -0.11 -18.16 5.42
CA ALA A 78 1.32 -18.08 5.13
C ALA A 78 1.70 -19.24 4.19
N GLY A 79 2.17 -18.91 2.97
CA GLY A 79 2.51 -19.92 1.97
C GLY A 79 1.35 -20.88 1.63
N GLY A 80 0.11 -20.39 1.62
CA GLY A 80 -1.08 -21.17 1.35
C GLY A 80 -1.67 -21.94 2.54
N VAL A 81 -1.02 -21.93 3.70
CA VAL A 81 -1.50 -22.58 4.94
C VAL A 81 -2.21 -21.56 5.82
N THR A 82 -3.42 -21.84 6.29
CA THR A 82 -4.11 -21.01 7.29
C THR A 82 -3.38 -21.11 8.63
N ILE A 83 -2.97 -19.95 9.15
CA ILE A 83 -2.17 -19.84 10.39
C ILE A 83 -2.89 -19.11 11.51
N ALA A 84 -3.87 -18.29 11.18
CA ALA A 84 -4.74 -17.62 12.13
C ALA A 84 -6.10 -17.36 11.50
N GLU A 85 -7.14 -17.46 12.32
CA GLU A 85 -8.51 -17.19 11.93
C GLU A 85 -9.28 -16.76 13.18
N ASP A 86 -10.07 -15.71 13.08
CA ASP A 86 -10.89 -15.24 14.19
C ASP A 86 -12.10 -14.45 13.70
N TRP A 87 -13.05 -14.28 14.61
CA TRP A 87 -14.26 -13.52 14.43
C TRP A 87 -14.23 -12.29 15.33
N GLY A 88 -14.52 -11.14 14.73
CA GLY A 88 -14.76 -9.90 15.46
C GLY A 88 -16.22 -9.53 15.35
N SER A 89 -16.70 -8.77 16.32
CA SER A 89 -18.00 -8.12 16.27
C SER A 89 -17.87 -6.71 16.80
N ASP A 90 -18.65 -5.80 16.25
CA ASP A 90 -18.86 -4.50 16.88
C ASP A 90 -20.36 -4.29 17.07
N GLU A 91 -20.78 -4.07 18.32
CA GLU A 91 -22.18 -3.82 18.68
C GLU A 91 -22.52 -2.32 18.71
N ALA A 92 -21.53 -1.44 18.72
CA ALA A 92 -21.76 -0.03 19.07
C ALA A 92 -21.37 0.98 17.98
N ASP A 93 -20.34 0.74 17.22
CA ASP A 93 -19.82 1.65 16.21
C ASP A 93 -19.64 0.93 14.85
N GLN A 94 -19.84 1.60 13.79
CA GLN A 94 -19.98 1.22 12.40
C GLN A 94 -18.81 0.43 11.78
N ASP A 95 -17.76 0.14 12.55
CA ASP A 95 -16.50 -0.44 12.11
C ASP A 95 -16.18 -1.72 12.88
N GLY A 96 -16.40 -2.87 12.25
CA GLY A 96 -15.95 -4.15 12.83
C GLY A 96 -14.43 -4.21 12.91
N GLU A 97 -13.91 -4.74 14.03
CA GLU A 97 -12.46 -4.91 14.23
C GLU A 97 -12.15 -6.33 14.72
N VAL A 98 -11.08 -6.90 14.21
CA VAL A 98 -10.54 -8.18 14.67
C VAL A 98 -9.01 -8.11 14.72
N THR A 99 -8.42 -8.69 15.76
CA THR A 99 -6.97 -8.82 15.90
C THR A 99 -6.55 -10.28 15.88
N LEU A 100 -5.73 -10.65 14.90
CA LEU A 100 -5.22 -12.01 14.75
C LEU A 100 -3.76 -12.09 15.23
N ASN A 101 -3.45 -13.15 15.97
CA ASN A 101 -2.10 -13.44 16.43
C ASN A 101 -1.37 -14.30 15.38
N ILE A 102 -0.14 -13.93 15.04
CA ILE A 102 0.72 -14.70 14.15
C ILE A 102 1.59 -15.65 15.01
N PRO A 103 1.45 -16.97 14.87
CA PRO A 103 2.26 -17.93 15.62
C PRO A 103 3.76 -17.74 15.37
N GLU A 104 4.58 -18.03 16.38
CA GLU A 104 6.03 -17.80 16.31
C GLU A 104 6.69 -18.57 15.16
N GLU A 105 6.26 -19.79 14.91
CA GLU A 105 6.75 -20.66 13.82
C GLU A 105 6.39 -20.12 12.43
N HIS A 106 5.43 -19.20 12.34
CA HIS A 106 5.00 -18.54 11.13
C HIS A 106 5.36 -17.05 11.10
N PHE A 107 6.23 -16.60 11.99
CA PHE A 107 6.69 -15.22 12.03
C PHE A 107 7.80 -14.98 10.99
N PHE A 108 7.44 -14.47 9.83
CA PHE A 108 8.32 -14.17 8.71
C PHE A 108 8.41 -12.67 8.46
N PRO A 109 9.34 -11.95 9.13
CA PRO A 109 9.50 -10.52 8.93
C PRO A 109 9.84 -10.16 7.49
N TRP A 110 9.16 -9.16 6.97
CA TRP A 110 9.44 -8.63 5.65
C TRP A 110 10.75 -7.85 5.66
N SER A 111 11.58 -8.09 4.67
CA SER A 111 12.75 -7.26 4.36
C SER A 111 12.97 -7.22 2.84
N PRO A 112 13.81 -6.30 2.32
CA PRO A 112 14.18 -6.32 0.91
C PRO A 112 14.73 -7.66 0.42
N ASP A 113 15.43 -8.41 1.28
CA ASP A 113 16.04 -9.70 0.92
C ASP A 113 15.09 -10.87 1.12
N THR A 114 14.10 -10.73 2.00
CA THR A 114 13.08 -11.73 2.30
C THR A 114 11.69 -11.08 2.32
N PRO A 115 11.13 -10.73 1.15
CA PRO A 115 9.90 -9.95 1.07
C PRO A 115 8.66 -10.83 1.25
N PHE A 116 8.48 -11.37 2.46
CA PHE A 116 7.35 -12.24 2.77
C PHE A 116 6.07 -11.44 2.95
N LEU A 117 5.01 -11.85 2.25
CA LEU A 117 3.66 -11.31 2.36
C LEU A 117 2.72 -12.40 2.88
N TYR A 118 1.90 -12.01 3.85
CA TYR A 118 0.80 -12.85 4.33
C TYR A 118 -0.44 -12.57 3.49
N ASP A 119 -1.16 -13.61 3.08
CA ASP A 119 -2.47 -13.46 2.48
C ASP A 119 -3.50 -13.19 3.58
N LEU A 120 -4.37 -12.22 3.37
CA LEU A 120 -5.45 -11.84 4.25
C LEU A 120 -6.79 -12.01 3.51
N THR A 121 -7.70 -12.76 4.10
CA THR A 121 -9.09 -12.82 3.64
C THR A 121 -9.98 -12.24 4.73
N VAL A 122 -10.87 -11.35 4.35
CA VAL A 122 -11.80 -10.68 5.27
C VAL A 122 -13.20 -10.85 4.73
N GLY A 123 -14.10 -11.29 5.57
CA GLY A 123 -15.52 -11.45 5.24
C GLY A 123 -16.41 -10.74 6.25
N THR A 124 -17.53 -10.21 5.80
CA THR A 124 -18.54 -9.59 6.66
C THR A 124 -19.95 -9.88 6.16
N ASN A 125 -20.90 -10.01 7.09
CA ASN A 125 -22.32 -10.00 6.79
C ASN A 125 -23.11 -9.25 7.86
N GLN A 126 -24.33 -8.85 7.52
CA GLN A 126 -25.26 -8.24 8.45
C GLN A 126 -26.40 -9.23 8.78
N GLY A 127 -26.19 -10.05 9.83
CA GLY A 127 -27.16 -11.05 10.28
C GLY A 127 -26.99 -12.43 9.64
N GLU A 128 -27.66 -13.44 10.21
CA GLU A 128 -27.45 -14.86 9.90
C GLU A 128 -27.83 -15.27 8.45
N GLU A 129 -28.77 -14.56 7.83
CA GLU A 129 -29.26 -14.88 6.47
C GLU A 129 -28.66 -13.96 5.38
N ALA A 130 -27.82 -12.99 5.75
CA ALA A 130 -27.25 -12.07 4.78
C ALA A 130 -26.08 -12.70 3.99
N GLU A 131 -25.98 -12.38 2.71
CA GLU A 131 -24.84 -12.76 1.86
C GLU A 131 -23.55 -12.19 2.43
N PHE A 132 -22.50 -13.02 2.51
CA PHE A 132 -21.17 -12.57 2.90
C PHE A 132 -20.53 -11.76 1.78
N ASP A 133 -20.02 -10.57 2.11
CA ASP A 133 -19.03 -9.90 1.28
C ASP A 133 -17.63 -10.36 1.68
N THR A 134 -16.79 -10.70 0.71
CA THR A 134 -15.45 -11.23 0.97
C THR A 134 -14.43 -10.51 0.14
N VAL A 135 -13.38 -10.00 0.81
CA VAL A 135 -12.28 -9.27 0.20
C VAL A 135 -10.96 -9.99 0.48
N HIS A 136 -10.14 -10.10 -0.55
CA HIS A 136 -8.76 -10.60 -0.44
C HIS A 136 -7.77 -9.45 -0.44
N SER A 137 -6.84 -9.49 0.49
CA SER A 137 -5.80 -8.50 0.68
C SER A 137 -4.50 -9.17 1.11
N TYR A 138 -3.52 -8.39 1.51
CA TYR A 138 -2.26 -8.90 2.07
C TYR A 138 -1.70 -7.92 3.10
N PHE A 139 -0.72 -8.37 3.87
CA PHE A 139 0.09 -7.52 4.72
C PHE A 139 1.49 -8.09 4.91
N ALA A 140 2.37 -7.28 5.50
CA ALA A 140 3.69 -7.70 5.91
C ALA A 140 3.96 -7.30 7.36
N LEU A 141 4.71 -8.11 8.09
CA LEU A 141 5.21 -7.77 9.41
C LEU A 141 6.59 -7.12 9.27
N ARG A 142 6.66 -5.82 9.53
CA ARG A 142 7.91 -5.05 9.52
C ARG A 142 7.84 -3.89 10.50
N LYS A 143 9.00 -3.48 10.99
CA LYS A 143 9.15 -2.37 11.94
C LYS A 143 10.25 -1.43 11.48
N TRP A 144 9.95 -0.16 11.45
CA TRP A 144 10.92 0.91 11.22
C TRP A 144 11.30 1.58 12.52
N SER A 145 12.58 1.83 12.69
CA SER A 145 13.08 2.57 13.85
C SER A 145 14.35 3.35 13.49
N CYS A 146 14.79 4.21 14.41
CA CYS A 146 16.11 4.82 14.38
C CYS A 146 16.81 4.46 15.68
N ALA A 147 18.00 3.86 15.57
CA ALA A 147 18.81 3.47 16.72
C ALA A 147 20.29 3.82 16.50
N PRO A 148 21.07 4.11 17.57
CA PRO A 148 22.51 4.30 17.45
C PRO A 148 23.19 2.97 17.12
N ASP A 149 24.16 3.02 16.21
CA ASP A 149 25.07 1.90 15.95
C ASP A 149 26.14 1.77 17.07
N ALA A 150 27.05 0.82 16.94
CA ALA A 150 28.13 0.58 17.90
C ALA A 150 29.07 1.80 18.11
N HIS A 151 29.01 2.78 17.21
CA HIS A 151 29.78 4.03 17.27
C HIS A 151 28.95 5.22 17.77
N GLY A 152 27.70 4.99 18.17
CA GLY A 152 26.77 6.04 18.60
C GLY A 152 26.13 6.85 17.45
N VAL A 153 26.28 6.43 16.20
CA VAL A 153 25.70 7.11 15.04
C VAL A 153 24.28 6.57 14.81
N LEU A 154 23.30 7.50 14.76
CA LEU A 154 21.91 7.13 14.43
C LEU A 154 21.82 6.52 13.04
N ARG A 155 21.17 5.37 12.96
CA ARG A 155 20.90 4.63 11.73
C ARG A 155 19.41 4.37 11.57
N PHE A 156 18.95 4.35 10.34
CA PHE A 156 17.67 3.71 10.03
C PHE A 156 17.77 2.21 10.28
N CYS A 157 16.76 1.67 10.93
CA CYS A 157 16.67 0.23 11.22
C CYS A 157 15.37 -0.31 10.66
N LEU A 158 15.46 -1.50 10.05
CA LEU A 158 14.35 -2.33 9.68
C LEU A 158 14.40 -3.59 10.53
N ASN A 159 13.30 -3.90 11.23
CA ASN A 159 13.22 -5.06 12.15
C ASN A 159 14.37 -5.07 13.16
N ASP A 160 14.63 -3.90 13.76
CA ASP A 160 15.68 -3.62 14.75
C ASP A 160 17.13 -3.78 14.23
N LYS A 161 17.33 -3.97 12.92
CA LYS A 161 18.66 -4.07 12.30
C LYS A 161 18.95 -2.85 11.44
N PRO A 162 20.15 -2.25 11.55
CA PRO A 162 20.54 -1.17 10.67
C PRO A 162 20.45 -1.56 9.19
N ILE A 163 19.87 -0.68 8.39
CA ILE A 163 19.72 -0.89 6.94
C ILE A 163 20.33 0.26 6.17
N LEU A 164 21.06 -0.06 5.10
CA LEU A 164 21.47 0.93 4.11
C LEU A 164 20.38 1.10 3.07
N LEU A 165 19.83 2.32 2.97
CA LEU A 165 18.86 2.67 1.94
C LEU A 165 19.61 3.07 0.67
N ASN A 166 19.65 2.17 -0.30
CA ASN A 166 20.27 2.38 -1.61
C ASN A 166 19.18 2.47 -2.66
N GLY A 167 18.89 3.68 -3.16
CA GLY A 167 17.69 3.90 -3.94
C GLY A 167 17.84 4.80 -5.15
N LEU A 168 16.81 4.78 -5.98
CA LEU A 168 16.65 5.61 -7.17
C LEU A 168 15.47 6.56 -7.03
N LEU A 169 15.56 7.71 -7.72
CA LEU A 169 14.42 8.58 -7.95
C LEU A 169 13.58 8.00 -9.10
N ASP A 170 12.30 7.76 -8.85
CA ASP A 170 11.34 7.29 -9.83
C ASP A 170 10.20 8.32 -10.00
N GLN A 171 9.97 8.78 -11.21
CA GLN A 171 8.93 9.75 -11.54
C GLN A 171 7.70 9.12 -12.20
N GLY A 172 7.78 7.84 -12.57
CA GLY A 172 6.64 7.04 -13.06
C GLY A 172 6.07 7.48 -14.39
N TYR A 173 6.88 7.97 -15.33
CA TYR A 173 6.44 8.32 -16.69
C TYR A 173 6.96 7.30 -17.71
N TRP A 174 6.08 6.92 -18.63
CA TRP A 174 6.30 5.90 -19.63
C TRP A 174 6.29 6.49 -21.04
N PRO A 175 7.15 6.03 -21.97
CA PRO A 175 7.14 6.54 -23.34
C PRO A 175 5.80 6.36 -24.04
N GLU A 176 5.13 5.22 -23.84
CA GLU A 176 3.89 4.86 -24.52
C GLU A 176 2.65 5.44 -23.86
N GLY A 177 2.60 5.42 -22.54
CA GLY A 177 1.40 5.74 -21.76
C GLY A 177 1.51 7.01 -20.91
N LEU A 178 2.62 7.72 -20.97
CA LEU A 178 2.93 8.89 -20.15
C LEU A 178 2.73 8.59 -18.66
N TYR A 179 1.62 9.00 -18.09
CA TYR A 179 1.30 8.82 -16.67
C TYR A 179 0.86 7.40 -16.32
N THR A 180 0.50 6.60 -17.34
CA THR A 180 -0.03 5.24 -17.18
C THR A 180 1.00 4.21 -17.68
N PRO A 181 1.39 3.23 -16.85
CA PRO A 181 2.24 2.13 -17.30
C PRO A 181 1.53 1.29 -18.39
N PRO A 182 2.26 0.74 -19.37
CA PRO A 182 1.65 0.01 -20.48
C PRO A 182 1.03 -1.33 -20.05
N SER A 183 1.57 -1.97 -19.01
CA SER A 183 1.05 -3.22 -18.46
C SER A 183 1.65 -3.52 -17.08
N ASP A 184 1.03 -4.44 -16.34
CA ASP A 184 1.60 -4.97 -15.08
C ASP A 184 2.96 -5.66 -15.33
N ALA A 185 3.08 -6.41 -16.42
CA ALA A 185 4.33 -7.07 -16.77
C ALA A 185 5.48 -6.07 -17.04
N ALA A 186 5.18 -4.88 -17.55
CA ALA A 186 6.17 -3.82 -17.73
C ALA A 186 6.62 -3.25 -16.37
N VAL A 187 5.67 -2.99 -15.47
CA VAL A 187 5.96 -2.56 -14.09
C VAL A 187 6.81 -3.59 -13.36
N GLU A 188 6.41 -4.86 -13.40
CA GLU A 188 7.12 -5.95 -12.73
C GLU A 188 8.55 -6.11 -13.25
N ARG A 189 8.74 -6.00 -14.56
CA ARG A 189 10.07 -6.05 -15.17
C ARG A 189 10.94 -4.89 -14.72
N GLU A 190 10.45 -3.65 -14.78
CA GLU A 190 11.18 -2.47 -14.33
C GLU A 190 11.63 -2.62 -12.87
N LEU A 191 10.71 -2.98 -11.97
CA LEU A 191 11.01 -3.15 -10.54
C LEU A 191 12.00 -4.30 -10.31
N SER A 192 11.90 -5.39 -11.08
CA SER A 192 12.83 -6.52 -11.00
C SER A 192 14.24 -6.14 -11.48
N GLU A 193 14.34 -5.31 -12.51
CA GLU A 193 15.63 -4.79 -12.99
C GLU A 193 16.28 -3.86 -11.95
N VAL A 194 15.50 -2.97 -11.33
CA VAL A 194 15.97 -2.11 -10.22
C VAL A 194 16.54 -2.97 -9.09
N LYS A 195 15.82 -4.01 -8.72
CA LYS A 195 16.26 -4.95 -7.69
C LYS A 195 17.53 -5.71 -8.08
N ALA A 196 17.61 -6.20 -9.33
CA ALA A 196 18.78 -6.90 -9.85
C ALA A 196 20.06 -6.05 -9.91
N LEU A 197 19.90 -4.73 -10.04
CA LEU A 197 21.01 -3.75 -9.96
C LEU A 197 21.48 -3.48 -8.52
N GLY A 198 20.85 -4.09 -7.50
CA GLY A 198 21.23 -3.98 -6.10
C GLY A 198 20.59 -2.81 -5.36
N PHE A 199 19.58 -2.17 -5.92
CA PHE A 199 18.80 -1.16 -5.21
C PHE A 199 17.72 -1.82 -4.33
N ASN A 200 17.44 -1.21 -3.18
CA ASN A 200 16.41 -1.67 -2.26
C ASN A 200 15.32 -0.63 -1.98
N LEU A 201 15.42 0.55 -2.63
CA LEU A 201 14.51 1.66 -2.39
C LEU A 201 14.19 2.40 -3.70
N LEU A 202 12.94 2.81 -3.84
CA LEU A 202 12.49 3.78 -4.83
C LEU A 202 11.87 4.98 -4.14
N ARG A 203 12.34 6.18 -4.48
CA ARG A 203 11.63 7.41 -4.13
C ARG A 203 10.67 7.76 -5.26
N LYS A 204 9.37 7.49 -5.04
CA LYS A 204 8.32 7.88 -5.98
C LYS A 204 8.11 9.39 -5.87
N HIS A 205 8.55 10.13 -6.89
CA HIS A 205 8.65 11.58 -6.85
C HIS A 205 7.46 12.26 -7.51
N ALA A 206 6.68 12.98 -6.69
CA ALA A 206 5.56 13.81 -7.11
C ALA A 206 4.47 13.07 -7.92
N LYS A 207 4.28 11.78 -7.67
CA LYS A 207 3.26 10.92 -8.28
C LYS A 207 2.80 9.86 -7.28
N ILE A 208 1.50 9.57 -7.25
CA ILE A 208 0.93 8.41 -6.56
C ILE A 208 0.54 7.40 -7.63
N GLU A 209 1.09 6.20 -7.54
CA GLU A 209 0.83 5.11 -8.46
C GLU A 209 -0.47 4.35 -8.15
N PRO A 210 -1.00 3.53 -9.08
CA PRO A 210 -2.04 2.56 -8.76
C PRO A 210 -1.58 1.59 -7.67
N GLN A 211 -2.50 1.11 -6.84
CA GLN A 211 -2.20 0.21 -5.70
C GLN A 211 -1.37 -1.01 -6.10
N ARG A 212 -1.60 -1.59 -7.28
CA ARG A 212 -0.84 -2.74 -7.80
C ARG A 212 0.66 -2.47 -7.95
N TRP A 213 1.07 -1.24 -8.21
CA TRP A 213 2.49 -0.87 -8.26
C TRP A 213 3.15 -1.05 -6.88
N TYR A 214 2.50 -0.59 -5.82
CA TYR A 214 2.99 -0.79 -4.45
C TYR A 214 3.00 -2.25 -4.05
N TYR A 215 1.98 -3.03 -4.44
CA TYR A 215 1.97 -4.48 -4.26
C TYR A 215 3.19 -5.15 -4.89
N HIS A 216 3.56 -4.77 -6.12
CA HIS A 216 4.76 -5.29 -6.76
C HIS A 216 6.04 -4.88 -6.03
N CYS A 217 6.12 -3.66 -5.48
CA CYS A 217 7.24 -3.25 -4.63
C CYS A 217 7.33 -4.10 -3.36
N ASP A 218 6.22 -4.30 -2.66
CA ASP A 218 6.18 -5.12 -1.45
C ASP A 218 6.59 -6.57 -1.75
N ARG A 219 6.07 -7.15 -2.84
CA ARG A 219 6.35 -8.53 -3.25
C ARG A 219 7.80 -8.73 -3.71
N LEU A 220 8.40 -7.74 -4.34
CA LEU A 220 9.77 -7.80 -4.86
C LEU A 220 10.83 -7.31 -3.86
N GLY A 221 10.42 -6.80 -2.70
CA GLY A 221 11.34 -6.33 -1.68
C GLY A 221 11.94 -4.95 -1.99
N LEU A 222 11.13 -4.04 -2.48
CA LEU A 222 11.50 -2.64 -2.69
C LEU A 222 10.80 -1.75 -1.67
N ILE A 223 11.58 -0.97 -0.96
CA ILE A 223 11.10 0.08 -0.05
C ILE A 223 10.64 1.26 -0.91
N VAL A 224 9.55 1.89 -0.55
CA VAL A 224 9.05 3.07 -1.25
C VAL A 224 9.06 4.29 -0.34
N TRP A 225 9.71 5.36 -0.78
CA TRP A 225 9.50 6.70 -0.24
C TRP A 225 8.53 7.44 -1.14
N GLN A 226 7.38 7.78 -0.59
CA GLN A 226 6.29 8.41 -1.33
C GLN A 226 6.31 9.92 -1.13
N ASP A 227 6.62 10.67 -2.20
CA ASP A 227 6.34 12.12 -2.22
C ASP A 227 4.87 12.33 -2.58
N MET A 228 4.21 13.23 -1.87
CA MET A 228 2.85 13.61 -2.23
C MET A 228 2.84 14.46 -3.50
N VAL A 229 1.78 14.31 -4.31
CA VAL A 229 1.60 15.11 -5.52
C VAL A 229 1.31 16.55 -5.15
N ASN A 230 2.18 17.47 -5.56
CA ASN A 230 1.98 18.89 -5.33
C ASN A 230 1.06 19.51 -6.41
N GLY A 231 0.37 20.58 -6.07
CA GLY A 231 -0.48 21.35 -6.97
C GLY A 231 0.09 22.74 -7.25
N GLY A 232 0.24 23.09 -8.52
CA GLY A 232 0.46 24.45 -8.99
C GLY A 232 1.70 25.16 -8.46
N SER A 233 1.59 26.48 -8.26
CA SER A 233 2.67 27.36 -7.82
C SER A 233 2.82 27.48 -6.31
N ALA A 234 2.03 26.78 -5.52
CA ALA A 234 2.17 26.74 -4.07
C ALA A 234 3.27 25.74 -3.69
N TYR A 235 4.42 26.26 -3.32
CA TYR A 235 5.53 25.50 -2.74
C TYR A 235 5.22 25.06 -1.29
N ASN A 236 4.15 24.32 -1.08
CA ASN A 236 3.88 23.66 0.18
C ASN A 236 4.37 22.21 0.07
N LEU A 237 5.64 22.03 0.33
CA LEU A 237 6.27 20.73 0.51
C LEU A 237 5.81 20.14 1.84
N TRP A 238 4.70 19.44 1.85
CA TRP A 238 4.34 18.52 2.93
C TRP A 238 4.87 17.15 2.53
N PHE A 239 5.98 16.76 3.12
CA PHE A 239 6.46 15.39 3.04
C PHE A 239 5.64 14.56 4.03
N VAL A 240 4.80 13.68 3.53
CA VAL A 240 4.23 12.60 4.32
C VAL A 240 4.96 11.33 3.87
N THR A 241 5.85 10.84 4.70
CA THR A 241 6.43 9.51 4.55
C THR A 241 5.41 8.52 5.07
N TYR A 242 4.78 7.75 4.20
CA TYR A 242 4.14 6.49 4.60
C TYR A 242 5.26 5.45 4.73
N LEU A 243 5.64 5.23 5.97
CA LEU A 243 6.55 4.14 6.36
C LEU A 243 5.74 2.92 6.74
#